data_fe037b9a0b0ae8dd5eb4a966b4f863eb
#
_entry.id   fe037b9a0b0ae8dd5eb4a966b4f863eb
#
_cell.length_a   1.000
_cell.length_b   1.000
_cell.length_c   1.000
_cell.angle_alpha   90.00
_cell.angle_beta   90.00
_cell.angle_gamma   90.00
#
_symmetry.space_group_name_H-M   'P 1'
#
loop_
_entity.id
_entity.type
_entity.pdbx_description
1 polymer ?
#
loop_
_entity_poly.entity_id
_entity_poly.type
_entity_poly.pdbx_seq_one_letter_code
_entity_poly.pdbx_strand_id
1 'polypeptide(L)'
;MGLILPQYIDPPTTIREIEFSTTNYHEFNLRPEWYSHSEDISLTNDLIHRRIKKFKTYACKKCRTHLSSSQEIMSRDYRGKTGDAYLMGNLVNIEEGNQETRVMMTGEYVVCDINCQWCHQLIGWKYLKSDSASQRYKEGRYIMELKPVYICE
;
A
#
# COMPACT_ATOMS: atom_id res chain seq x y z
N MET A 1 -13.25 -22.54 -13.92
CA MET A 1 -12.38 -21.38 -13.60
C MET A 1 -13.28 -20.20 -13.30
N GLY A 2 -13.23 -19.69 -12.06
CA GLY A 2 -13.97 -18.49 -11.71
C GLY A 2 -13.39 -17.28 -12.41
N LEU A 3 -14.24 -16.38 -12.88
CA LEU A 3 -13.82 -15.07 -13.39
C LEU A 3 -13.25 -14.26 -12.23
N ILE A 4 -11.95 -13.98 -12.28
CA ILE A 4 -11.30 -13.07 -11.33
C ILE A 4 -11.52 -11.66 -11.88
N LEU A 5 -12.34 -10.88 -11.18
CA LEU A 5 -12.59 -9.49 -11.55
C LEU A 5 -11.49 -8.59 -10.95
N PRO A 6 -11.03 -7.54 -11.68
CA PRO A 6 -10.10 -6.59 -11.14
C PRO A 6 -10.72 -5.79 -10.00
N GLN A 7 -9.93 -5.53 -8.97
CA GLN A 7 -10.29 -4.60 -7.92
C GLN A 7 -9.91 -3.17 -8.34
N TYR A 8 -10.79 -2.22 -8.08
CA TYR A 8 -10.52 -0.80 -8.29
C TYR A 8 -10.29 -0.12 -6.95
N ILE A 9 -9.37 0.80 -6.93
CA ILE A 9 -9.02 1.57 -5.74
C ILE A 9 -9.48 3.01 -5.97
N ASP A 10 -10.55 3.38 -5.28
CA ASP A 10 -11.12 4.72 -5.36
C ASP A 10 -10.71 5.57 -4.14
N PRO A 11 -10.63 6.88 -4.29
CA PRO A 11 -10.45 7.78 -3.16
C PRO A 11 -11.59 7.61 -2.14
N PRO A 12 -11.30 7.68 -0.84
CA PRO A 12 -12.35 7.64 0.17
C PRO A 12 -13.26 8.85 0.02
N THR A 13 -14.58 8.61 -0.06
CA THR A 13 -15.59 9.65 -0.30
C THR A 13 -16.32 10.06 0.97
N THR A 14 -16.25 9.25 2.03
CA THR A 14 -16.94 9.49 3.28
C THR A 14 -16.00 9.49 4.48
N ILE A 15 -16.44 10.16 5.56
CA ILE A 15 -15.70 10.17 6.84
C ILE A 15 -15.50 8.75 7.36
N ARG A 16 -16.50 7.88 7.22
CA ARG A 16 -16.42 6.48 7.68
C ARG A 16 -15.37 5.68 6.94
N GLU A 17 -15.24 5.86 5.63
CA GLU A 17 -14.22 5.19 4.81
C GLU A 17 -12.81 5.66 5.19
N ILE A 18 -12.67 6.95 5.52
CA ILE A 18 -11.39 7.52 5.98
C ILE A 18 -11.02 6.97 7.37
N GLU A 19 -11.99 6.84 8.28
CA GLU A 19 -11.77 6.28 9.61
C GLU A 19 -11.39 4.79 9.54
N PHE A 20 -12.01 4.00 8.67
CA PHE A 20 -11.67 2.59 8.49
C PHE A 20 -10.25 2.37 7.96
N SER A 21 -9.77 3.22 7.08
CA SER A 21 -8.43 3.13 6.53
C SER A 21 -7.32 3.52 7.51
N THR A 22 -7.67 4.23 8.59
CA THR A 22 -6.72 4.67 9.62
C THR A 22 -6.63 3.72 10.83
N THR A 23 -7.53 2.74 10.94
CA THR A 23 -7.60 1.83 12.10
C THR A 23 -6.51 0.75 12.16
N ASN A 24 -5.62 0.68 11.17
CA ASN A 24 -4.44 -0.18 11.22
C ASN A 24 -3.23 0.43 11.96
N TYR A 25 -3.36 1.63 12.50
CA TYR A 25 -2.37 2.20 13.43
C TYR A 25 -2.91 2.09 14.86
N HIS A 26 -2.36 1.17 15.63
CA HIS A 26 -2.42 1.20 17.08
C HIS A 26 -1.89 2.55 17.55
N GLU A 27 -2.77 3.38 17.94
CA GLU A 27 -2.69 4.54 18.81
C GLU A 27 -3.62 5.64 18.32
N PHE A 28 -4.75 5.74 18.97
CA PHE A 28 -5.39 6.97 19.42
C PHE A 28 -6.75 6.65 20.01
N ASN A 29 -6.73 5.99 21.17
CA ASN A 29 -7.80 6.15 22.14
C ASN A 29 -7.55 7.46 22.89
N LEU A 30 -7.91 8.56 22.31
CA LEU A 30 -8.14 9.82 23.01
C LEU A 30 -9.18 10.60 22.22
N ARG A 31 -10.46 10.25 22.42
CA ARG A 31 -11.53 11.22 22.25
C ARG A 31 -11.61 12.00 23.56
N PRO A 32 -11.24 13.27 23.61
CA PRO A 32 -11.57 14.10 24.77
C PRO A 32 -13.09 14.26 24.82
N GLU A 33 -13.67 14.13 26.01
CA GLU A 33 -15.12 14.23 26.28
C GLU A 33 -15.73 15.62 25.96
N TRP A 34 -14.95 16.58 25.44
CA TRP A 34 -15.39 17.94 25.10
C TRP A 34 -15.70 18.17 23.61
N TYR A 35 -15.78 17.10 22.81
CA TYR A 35 -16.04 17.19 21.38
C TYR A 35 -17.55 17.32 21.09
N SER A 36 -18.14 18.46 21.43
CA SER A 36 -19.53 18.78 21.13
C SER A 36 -19.70 20.26 20.82
N HIS A 37 -19.26 20.69 19.63
CA HIS A 37 -19.73 21.96 19.08
C HIS A 37 -19.59 22.03 17.56
N SER A 38 -20.52 22.72 16.93
CA SER A 38 -20.75 22.85 15.48
C SER A 38 -19.61 23.49 14.66
N GLU A 39 -18.55 23.95 15.29
CA GLU A 39 -17.36 24.49 14.64
C GLU A 39 -16.43 23.40 14.10
N ASP A 40 -16.58 22.18 14.58
CA ASP A 40 -15.70 21.07 14.24
C ASP A 40 -15.99 20.43 12.88
N ILE A 41 -17.19 20.66 12.32
CA ILE A 41 -17.59 20.11 11.02
C ILE A 41 -16.81 20.79 9.88
N SER A 42 -16.50 22.06 10.00
CA SER A 42 -15.72 22.77 8.96
C SER A 42 -14.25 22.33 8.95
N LEU A 43 -13.66 22.12 10.14
CA LEU A 43 -12.29 21.65 10.29
C LEU A 43 -12.14 20.20 9.83
N THR A 44 -13.11 19.33 10.14
CA THR A 44 -13.13 17.95 9.67
C THR A 44 -13.29 17.87 8.16
N ASN A 45 -14.14 18.71 7.56
CA ASN A 45 -14.31 18.79 6.12
C ASN A 45 -13.01 19.26 5.43
N ASP A 46 -12.31 20.24 5.98
CA ASP A 46 -11.03 20.71 5.45
C ASP A 46 -9.94 19.63 5.54
N LEU A 47 -9.89 18.88 6.64
CA LEU A 47 -8.97 17.77 6.80
C LEU A 47 -9.29 16.62 5.84
N ILE A 48 -10.56 16.33 5.61
CA ILE A 48 -11.02 15.34 4.64
C ILE A 48 -10.64 15.77 3.23
N HIS A 49 -10.91 17.01 2.85
CA HIS A 49 -10.53 17.55 1.55
C HIS A 49 -9.02 17.51 1.32
N ARG A 50 -8.22 17.81 2.35
CA ARG A 50 -6.75 17.71 2.27
C ARG A 50 -6.28 16.26 2.11
N ARG A 51 -6.95 15.29 2.76
CA ARG A 51 -6.64 13.85 2.61
C ARG A 51 -7.02 13.34 1.24
N ILE A 52 -8.19 13.70 0.73
CA ILE A 52 -8.65 13.33 -0.62
C ILE A 52 -7.68 13.90 -1.67
N LYS A 53 -7.26 15.16 -1.56
CA LYS A 53 -6.26 15.76 -2.47
C LYS A 53 -4.89 15.08 -2.42
N LYS A 54 -4.55 14.45 -1.32
CA LYS A 54 -3.29 13.70 -1.16
C LYS A 54 -3.40 12.23 -1.54
N PHE A 55 -4.62 11.74 -1.74
CA PHE A 55 -4.84 10.35 -2.14
C PHE A 55 -4.33 10.15 -3.57
N LYS A 56 -3.52 9.15 -3.75
CA LYS A 56 -3.01 8.74 -5.05
C LYS A 56 -3.22 7.24 -5.22
N THR A 57 -3.68 6.87 -6.41
CA THR A 57 -3.79 5.46 -6.80
C THR A 57 -2.60 5.10 -7.67
N TYR A 58 -1.97 3.98 -7.37
CA TYR A 58 -0.88 3.42 -8.14
C TYR A 58 -1.41 2.30 -9.03
N ALA A 59 -1.11 2.38 -10.31
CA ALA A 59 -1.55 1.42 -11.32
C ALA A 59 -0.36 0.83 -12.07
N CYS A 60 -0.55 -0.33 -12.67
CA CYS A 60 0.42 -0.90 -13.58
C CYS A 60 0.64 0.04 -14.78
N LYS A 61 1.88 0.40 -15.06
CA LYS A 61 2.21 1.32 -16.16
C LYS A 61 1.83 0.74 -17.53
N LYS A 62 1.88 -0.58 -17.67
CA LYS A 62 1.61 -1.27 -18.95
C LYS A 62 0.12 -1.40 -19.25
N CYS A 63 -0.71 -1.80 -18.28
CA CYS A 63 -2.14 -2.08 -18.51
C CYS A 63 -3.10 -1.21 -17.69
N ARG A 64 -2.59 -0.33 -16.83
CA ARG A 64 -3.36 0.60 -16.00
C ARG A 64 -4.24 -0.07 -14.93
N THR A 65 -4.07 -1.35 -14.67
CA THR A 65 -4.75 -2.02 -13.56
C THR A 65 -4.30 -1.42 -12.23
N HIS A 66 -5.26 -1.10 -11.36
CA HIS A 66 -4.96 -0.55 -10.04
C HIS A 66 -4.23 -1.58 -9.16
N LEU A 67 -3.18 -1.16 -8.47
CA LEU A 67 -2.34 -2.03 -7.65
C LEU A 67 -2.37 -1.66 -6.16
N SER A 68 -2.36 -0.37 -5.83
CA SER A 68 -2.33 0.11 -4.45
C SER A 68 -2.69 1.59 -4.37
N SER A 69 -2.65 2.12 -3.17
CA SER A 69 -2.86 3.55 -2.92
C SER A 69 -1.80 4.15 -2.03
N SER A 70 -1.75 5.47 -1.98
CA SER A 70 -0.83 6.21 -1.11
C SER A 70 -1.06 5.95 0.38
N GLN A 71 -2.22 5.45 0.77
CA GLN A 71 -2.54 5.07 2.15
C GLN A 71 -1.80 3.82 2.61
N GLU A 72 -1.41 2.96 1.67
CA GLU A 72 -0.68 1.73 1.93
C GLU A 72 0.84 1.91 2.03
N ILE A 73 1.35 3.12 1.79
CA ILE A 73 2.79 3.39 1.87
C ILE A 73 3.24 3.37 3.33
N MET A 74 4.10 2.42 3.67
CA MET A 74 4.73 2.31 4.98
C MET A 74 6.07 3.02 5.03
N SER A 75 6.85 2.94 3.96
CA SER A 75 8.13 3.64 3.82
C SER A 75 8.45 3.93 2.36
N ARG A 76 9.11 5.05 2.13
CA ARG A 76 9.57 5.50 0.80
C ARG A 76 11.05 5.26 0.56
N ASP A 77 11.77 4.72 1.55
CA ASP A 77 13.23 4.61 1.57
C ASP A 77 13.72 3.21 1.18
N TYR A 78 13.19 2.69 0.08
CA TYR A 78 13.56 1.38 -0.44
C TYR A 78 14.06 1.48 -1.88
N ARG A 79 14.85 0.49 -2.26
CA ARG A 79 15.31 0.33 -3.64
C ARG A 79 15.12 -1.10 -4.10
N GLY A 80 14.70 -1.24 -5.37
CA GLY A 80 14.59 -2.50 -6.06
C GLY A 80 15.59 -2.60 -7.22
N LYS A 81 15.34 -3.56 -8.10
CA LYS A 81 16.21 -3.80 -9.27
C LYS A 81 16.20 -2.65 -10.26
N THR A 82 15.09 -1.93 -10.37
CA THR A 82 14.90 -0.87 -11.38
C THR A 82 15.07 0.55 -10.82
N GLY A 83 15.25 0.70 -9.52
CA GLY A 83 15.43 1.98 -8.86
C GLY A 83 14.62 2.10 -7.58
N ASP A 84 14.09 3.29 -7.34
CA ASP A 84 13.33 3.60 -6.13
C ASP A 84 12.08 2.72 -6.00
N ALA A 85 11.78 2.35 -4.76
CA ALA A 85 10.67 1.48 -4.41
C ALA A 85 10.07 1.91 -3.07
N TYR A 86 8.83 1.50 -2.83
CA TYR A 86 8.12 1.74 -1.57
C TYR A 86 7.81 0.43 -0.87
N LEU A 87 7.90 0.42 0.46
CA LEU A 87 7.33 -0.63 1.29
C LEU A 87 5.83 -0.35 1.43
N MET A 88 5.03 -1.29 0.96
CA MET A 88 3.57 -1.19 0.91
C MET A 88 2.92 -2.18 1.88
N GLY A 89 1.88 -1.73 2.57
CA GLY A 89 1.09 -2.60 3.44
C GLY A 89 0.28 -3.63 2.66
N ASN A 90 -0.28 -3.23 1.53
CA ASN A 90 -1.08 -4.10 0.68
C ASN A 90 -0.99 -3.73 -0.81
N LEU A 91 -1.10 -4.73 -1.65
CA LEU A 91 -1.32 -4.61 -3.09
C LEU A 91 -2.47 -5.52 -3.53
N VAL A 92 -3.20 -5.11 -4.57
CA VAL A 92 -4.28 -5.86 -5.19
C VAL A 92 -3.96 -6.12 -6.66
N ASN A 93 -4.72 -7.00 -7.31
CA ASN A 93 -4.57 -7.34 -8.73
C ASN A 93 -3.16 -7.83 -9.11
N ILE A 94 -2.53 -8.55 -8.20
CA ILE A 94 -1.21 -9.13 -8.37
C ILE A 94 -1.27 -10.66 -8.33
N GLU A 95 -0.29 -11.29 -8.95
CA GLU A 95 0.01 -12.71 -8.79
C GLU A 95 1.38 -12.90 -8.13
N GLU A 96 1.47 -13.86 -7.24
CA GLU A 96 2.69 -14.22 -6.53
C GLU A 96 3.43 -15.32 -7.30
N GLY A 97 4.73 -15.11 -7.51
CA GLY A 97 5.61 -16.09 -8.12
C GLY A 97 6.10 -17.14 -7.13
N ASN A 98 7.09 -17.91 -7.56
CA ASN A 98 7.71 -18.93 -6.72
C ASN A 98 8.46 -18.31 -5.54
N GLN A 99 8.44 -19.00 -4.41
CA GLN A 99 9.22 -18.62 -3.24
C GLN A 99 10.71 -18.87 -3.48
N GLU A 100 11.54 -17.93 -3.08
CA GLU A 100 12.98 -18.04 -3.10
C GLU A 100 13.62 -17.32 -1.92
N THR A 101 14.81 -17.78 -1.54
CA THR A 101 15.61 -17.09 -0.53
C THR A 101 16.52 -16.08 -1.21
N ARG A 102 16.49 -14.81 -0.73
CA ARG A 102 17.38 -13.73 -1.20
C ARG A 102 18.15 -13.13 -0.04
N VAL A 103 19.45 -12.97 -0.26
CA VAL A 103 20.31 -12.19 0.62
C VAL A 103 20.24 -10.73 0.19
N MET A 104 19.87 -9.87 1.13
CA MET A 104 19.75 -8.41 0.93
C MET A 104 20.62 -7.68 1.94
N MET A 105 20.73 -6.36 1.83
CA MET A 105 21.56 -5.54 2.71
C MET A 105 21.22 -5.68 4.20
N THR A 106 19.95 -5.90 4.52
CA THR A 106 19.45 -5.99 5.91
C THR A 106 19.31 -7.41 6.43
N GLY A 107 19.63 -8.43 5.64
CA GLY A 107 19.55 -9.83 6.03
C GLY A 107 19.05 -10.75 4.93
N GLU A 108 18.76 -11.99 5.32
CA GLU A 108 18.22 -13.01 4.44
C GLU A 108 16.69 -13.10 4.59
N TYR A 109 16.02 -13.22 3.47
CA TYR A 109 14.56 -13.26 3.40
C TYR A 109 14.07 -14.34 2.45
N VAL A 110 12.97 -14.96 2.82
CA VAL A 110 12.15 -15.72 1.86
C VAL A 110 11.19 -14.74 1.23
N VAL A 111 11.23 -14.63 -0.09
CA VAL A 111 10.43 -13.70 -0.89
C VAL A 111 9.80 -14.41 -2.08
N CYS A 112 8.81 -13.78 -2.68
CA CYS A 112 8.33 -14.12 -4.02
C CYS A 112 8.17 -12.86 -4.85
N ASP A 113 8.46 -12.95 -6.14
CA ASP A 113 8.17 -11.88 -7.07
C ASP A 113 6.67 -11.67 -7.17
N ILE A 114 6.25 -10.43 -7.32
CA ILE A 114 4.86 -10.06 -7.60
C ILE A 114 4.76 -9.44 -8.99
N ASN A 115 3.79 -9.93 -9.75
CA ASN A 115 3.51 -9.47 -11.11
C ASN A 115 2.08 -8.92 -11.18
N CYS A 116 1.84 -8.02 -12.10
CA CYS A 116 0.48 -7.61 -12.44
C CYS A 116 -0.31 -8.85 -12.92
N GLN A 117 -1.46 -9.08 -12.32
CA GLN A 117 -2.29 -10.25 -12.63
C GLN A 117 -2.76 -10.27 -14.07
N TRP A 118 -2.90 -9.10 -14.71
CA TRP A 118 -3.46 -8.99 -16.08
C TRP A 118 -2.41 -8.99 -17.17
N CYS A 119 -1.32 -8.25 -17.02
CA CYS A 119 -0.30 -8.15 -18.07
C CYS A 119 1.01 -8.84 -17.71
N HIS A 120 1.12 -9.41 -16.51
CA HIS A 120 2.29 -10.12 -15.99
C HIS A 120 3.56 -9.26 -15.85
N GLN A 121 3.42 -7.93 -15.90
CA GLN A 121 4.53 -7.02 -15.64
C GLN A 121 5.05 -7.23 -14.21
N LEU A 122 6.36 -7.40 -14.06
CA LEU A 122 6.99 -7.46 -12.74
C LEU A 122 6.82 -6.11 -12.02
N ILE A 123 6.28 -6.16 -10.80
CA ILE A 123 6.01 -4.98 -9.97
C ILE A 123 7.04 -4.84 -8.84
N GLY A 124 7.46 -5.95 -8.26
CA GLY A 124 8.39 -6.00 -7.14
C GLY A 124 8.40 -7.36 -6.49
N TRP A 125 8.38 -7.40 -5.16
CA TRP A 125 8.34 -8.65 -4.41
C TRP A 125 7.57 -8.52 -3.12
N LYS A 126 7.20 -9.66 -2.56
CA LYS A 126 6.59 -9.78 -1.24
C LYS A 126 7.57 -10.46 -0.29
N TYR A 127 7.70 -9.92 0.91
CA TYR A 127 8.42 -10.60 1.99
C TYR A 127 7.53 -11.66 2.63
N LEU A 128 7.96 -12.89 2.61
CA LEU A 128 7.22 -14.01 3.22
C LEU A 128 7.75 -14.33 4.61
N LYS A 129 9.08 -14.34 4.77
CA LYS A 129 9.75 -14.63 6.03
C LYS A 129 11.06 -13.86 6.14
N SER A 130 11.36 -13.39 7.35
CA SER A 130 12.64 -12.80 7.70
C SER A 130 13.38 -13.69 8.69
N ASP A 131 14.67 -13.87 8.47
CA ASP A 131 15.53 -14.61 9.39
C ASP A 131 15.85 -13.79 10.65
N SER A 132 15.93 -12.48 10.52
CA SER A 132 16.18 -11.54 11.62
C SER A 132 14.89 -11.10 12.31
N ALA A 133 14.84 -11.20 13.64
CA ALA A 133 13.72 -10.75 14.46
C ALA A 133 13.45 -9.24 14.29
N SER A 134 14.50 -8.42 14.12
CA SER A 134 14.38 -6.96 13.92
C SER A 134 13.75 -6.57 12.57
N GLN A 135 13.71 -7.49 11.61
CA GLN A 135 13.17 -7.27 10.26
C GLN A 135 11.82 -7.94 10.03
N ARG A 136 11.25 -8.58 11.05
CA ARG A 136 9.96 -9.29 10.93
C ARG A 136 8.78 -8.39 10.61
N TYR A 137 8.87 -7.08 10.84
CA TYR A 137 7.84 -6.13 10.43
C TYR A 137 7.58 -6.10 8.92
N LYS A 138 8.55 -6.59 8.12
CA LYS A 138 8.42 -6.69 6.65
C LYS A 138 7.59 -7.89 6.21
N GLU A 139 7.45 -8.91 7.04
CA GLU A 139 6.71 -10.13 6.70
C GLU A 139 5.27 -9.82 6.30
N GLY A 140 4.82 -10.38 5.19
CA GLY A 140 3.51 -10.10 4.60
C GLY A 140 3.40 -8.74 3.91
N ARG A 141 4.48 -7.96 3.83
CA ARG A 141 4.52 -6.65 3.17
C ARG A 141 5.16 -6.76 1.79
N TYR A 142 4.92 -5.72 0.98
CA TYR A 142 5.30 -5.70 -0.42
C TYR A 142 6.32 -4.61 -0.68
N ILE A 143 7.24 -4.88 -1.59
CA ILE A 143 8.03 -3.84 -2.24
C ILE A 143 7.43 -3.59 -3.62
N MET A 144 6.98 -2.38 -3.84
CA MET A 144 6.50 -1.88 -5.11
C MET A 144 7.54 -0.97 -5.72
N GLU A 145 8.14 -1.38 -6.84
CA GLU A 145 9.09 -0.55 -7.58
C GLU A 145 8.33 0.52 -8.35
N LEU A 146 8.87 1.73 -8.40
CA LEU A 146 8.17 2.87 -8.98
C LEU A 146 8.22 2.91 -10.50
N LYS A 147 9.27 2.34 -11.10
CA LYS A 147 9.45 2.35 -12.55
C LYS A 147 8.33 1.66 -13.34
N PRO A 148 7.84 0.46 -12.92
CA PRO A 148 6.73 -0.21 -13.61
C PRO A 148 5.35 0.32 -13.22
N VAL A 149 5.26 1.36 -12.42
CA VAL A 149 4.02 1.86 -11.83
C VAL A 149 3.69 3.26 -12.36
N TYR A 150 2.42 3.51 -12.52
CA TYR A 150 1.84 4.79 -12.93
C TYR A 150 0.97 5.35 -11.81
N ILE A 151 1.05 6.67 -11.59
CA ILE A 151 0.20 7.35 -10.62
C ILE A 151 -1.03 7.87 -11.35
N CYS A 152 -2.21 7.41 -10.92
CA CYS A 152 -3.48 7.97 -11.34
C CYS A 152 -3.76 9.24 -10.54
N GLU A 153 -4.02 10.32 -11.23
CA GLU A 153 -4.44 11.61 -10.67
C GLU A 153 -5.94 11.84 -10.87
#